data_2da4a2b5ea19c536d99d7ed6d68b0e53
#
_entry.id   2da4a2b5ea19c536d99d7ed6d68b0e53
#
_cell.length_a   1.000
_cell.length_b   1.000
_cell.length_c   1.000
_cell.angle_alpha   90.00
_cell.angle_beta   90.00
_cell.angle_gamma   90.00
#
_symmetry.space_group_name_H-M   'P 1'
#
loop_
_entity.id
_entity.type
_entity.pdbx_description
1 polymer ?
#
loop_
_entity_poly.entity_id
_entity_poly.type
_entity_poly.pdbx_seq_one_letter_code
_entity_poly.pdbx_strand_id
1 'polypeptide(L)'
;AKVELTMGKEKGVVGWSTTQGSDTPETITFVAGDTYVYPVVKTGFWVTFDTKGGDYMAPQFQMGTPLDLNTVTPTRNGYTFDGWYDADGKPVTTVSETATVTAHWKANSETKYTVIHWQENANDDEYSSMDIEKKTGATNSTTNAKAKSYSGFTAQAITQKTIAGDGSTIVNVYYKRNVYDVKFYTIRHSGGLFGHSYYEEDTSLRITAKYGAVICDRWPNKPESAWNVSKNGNTWQAGIDVMPLNGATFYQRGQNSSHTMVASYYLETVSGGRYELDHQDTVYGYDDSVTEEDRYSITG
;
A
#
# COMPACT_ATOMS: atom_id res chain seq x y z
N ALA A 1 -13.19 -38.17 -28.17
CA ALA A 1 -11.97 -38.96 -28.34
C ALA A 1 -10.86 -38.03 -28.84
N LYS A 2 -9.64 -38.08 -28.26
CA LYS A 2 -8.48 -37.36 -28.77
C LYS A 2 -7.79 -38.28 -29.77
N VAL A 3 -7.66 -37.85 -31.02
CA VAL A 3 -6.91 -38.55 -32.04
C VAL A 3 -5.58 -37.88 -32.23
N GLU A 4 -4.47 -38.57 -31.97
CA GLU A 4 -3.13 -38.10 -32.24
C GLU A 4 -2.63 -38.70 -33.55
N LEU A 5 -2.25 -37.86 -34.51
CA LEU A 5 -1.70 -38.23 -35.78
C LEU A 5 -0.25 -37.85 -35.85
N THR A 6 0.65 -38.81 -36.06
CA THR A 6 2.07 -38.52 -36.29
C THR A 6 2.26 -38.30 -37.80
N MET A 7 2.65 -37.07 -38.15
CA MET A 7 2.89 -36.68 -39.57
C MET A 7 4.27 -36.08 -39.74
N GLY A 8 4.79 -36.14 -40.99
CA GLY A 8 6.02 -35.47 -41.33
C GLY A 8 5.91 -33.93 -41.20
N LYS A 9 7.06 -33.26 -41.06
CA LYS A 9 7.14 -31.81 -40.84
C LYS A 9 6.50 -30.93 -41.91
N GLU A 10 6.30 -31.48 -43.12
CA GLU A 10 5.70 -30.78 -44.25
C GLU A 10 4.26 -31.18 -44.53
N LYS A 11 3.57 -31.82 -43.59
CA LYS A 11 2.20 -32.28 -43.76
C LYS A 11 1.32 -31.74 -42.66
N GLY A 12 0.08 -31.40 -43.01
CA GLY A 12 -0.95 -30.96 -42.07
C GLY A 12 -2.29 -31.54 -42.42
N VAL A 13 -3.13 -31.82 -41.39
CA VAL A 13 -4.54 -32.16 -41.56
C VAL A 13 -5.32 -30.86 -41.74
N VAL A 14 -5.94 -30.71 -42.91
CA VAL A 14 -6.73 -29.52 -43.27
C VAL A 14 -8.23 -29.71 -43.02
N GLY A 15 -8.66 -30.92 -42.65
CA GLY A 15 -10.01 -31.29 -42.36
C GLY A 15 -10.23 -32.79 -42.39
N TRP A 16 -11.49 -33.20 -42.44
CA TRP A 16 -11.90 -34.60 -42.40
C TRP A 16 -12.84 -34.92 -43.56
N SER A 17 -12.89 -36.17 -44.00
CA SER A 17 -13.79 -36.66 -45.01
C SER A 17 -14.32 -38.02 -44.60
N THR A 18 -15.54 -38.39 -45.04
CA THR A 18 -16.10 -39.76 -44.92
C THR A 18 -15.51 -40.69 -45.94
N THR A 19 -14.81 -40.18 -46.98
CA THR A 19 -14.15 -40.94 -48.04
C THR A 19 -12.66 -41.08 -47.73
N GLN A 20 -12.19 -42.32 -47.63
CA GLN A 20 -10.75 -42.63 -47.48
C GLN A 20 -9.96 -42.14 -48.66
N GLY A 21 -8.86 -41.38 -48.37
CA GLY A 21 -7.97 -40.87 -49.44
C GLY A 21 -8.51 -39.62 -50.13
N SER A 22 -9.58 -39.02 -49.67
CA SER A 22 -10.07 -37.74 -50.17
C SER A 22 -9.01 -36.65 -49.98
N ASP A 23 -8.88 -35.77 -50.96
CA ASP A 23 -8.03 -34.58 -50.92
C ASP A 23 -8.83 -33.30 -50.59
N THR A 24 -10.15 -33.43 -50.40
CA THR A 24 -11.06 -32.33 -50.09
C THR A 24 -11.74 -32.55 -48.77
N PRO A 25 -11.67 -31.64 -47.79
CA PRO A 25 -12.41 -31.73 -46.53
C PRO A 25 -13.91 -31.48 -46.76
N GLU A 26 -14.72 -32.09 -45.92
CA GLU A 26 -16.18 -31.93 -45.98
C GLU A 26 -16.77 -31.68 -44.56
N THR A 27 -17.95 -31.08 -44.47
CA THR A 27 -18.68 -30.95 -43.23
C THR A 27 -19.27 -32.31 -42.86
N ILE A 28 -18.87 -32.87 -41.71
CA ILE A 28 -19.31 -34.21 -41.29
C ILE A 28 -20.47 -34.05 -40.32
N THR A 29 -21.59 -34.67 -40.66
CA THR A 29 -22.74 -34.83 -39.77
C THR A 29 -22.67 -36.20 -39.12
N PHE A 30 -22.55 -36.25 -37.82
CA PHE A 30 -22.58 -37.52 -37.07
C PHE A 30 -24.02 -37.98 -36.90
N VAL A 31 -24.28 -39.24 -37.29
CA VAL A 31 -25.56 -39.91 -37.16
C VAL A 31 -25.46 -41.05 -36.15
N ALA A 32 -26.57 -41.56 -35.67
CA ALA A 32 -26.57 -42.71 -34.78
C ALA A 32 -25.96 -43.94 -35.49
N GLY A 33 -24.98 -44.57 -34.84
CA GLY A 33 -24.18 -45.66 -35.38
C GLY A 33 -22.72 -45.27 -35.56
N ASP A 34 -21.94 -46.14 -36.21
CA ASP A 34 -20.52 -45.89 -36.44
C ASP A 34 -20.34 -45.00 -37.66
N THR A 35 -19.59 -43.91 -37.50
CA THR A 35 -19.17 -42.99 -38.56
C THR A 35 -17.68 -43.04 -38.65
N TYR A 36 -17.15 -43.47 -39.80
CA TYR A 36 -15.72 -43.48 -40.08
C TYR A 36 -15.35 -42.13 -40.74
N VAL A 37 -14.30 -41.51 -40.22
CA VAL A 37 -13.76 -40.25 -40.75
C VAL A 37 -12.27 -40.39 -40.98
N TYR A 38 -11.78 -39.86 -42.10
CA TYR A 38 -10.42 -39.93 -42.52
C TYR A 38 -9.81 -38.53 -42.61
N PRO A 39 -8.55 -38.34 -42.15
CA PRO A 39 -7.92 -37.03 -42.24
C PRO A 39 -7.63 -36.70 -43.71
N VAL A 40 -7.92 -35.47 -44.09
CA VAL A 40 -7.49 -34.89 -45.36
C VAL A 40 -6.13 -34.24 -45.11
N VAL A 41 -5.06 -34.83 -45.68
CA VAL A 41 -3.66 -34.40 -45.44
C VAL A 41 -3.17 -33.65 -46.64
N LYS A 42 -2.61 -32.46 -46.41
CA LYS A 42 -1.95 -31.65 -47.47
C LYS A 42 -0.48 -31.43 -47.15
N THR A 43 0.27 -31.14 -48.18
CA THR A 43 1.67 -30.70 -48.08
C THR A 43 1.73 -29.19 -47.88
N GLY A 44 2.58 -28.73 -46.98
CA GLY A 44 2.73 -27.35 -46.63
C GLY A 44 3.83 -27.19 -45.59
N PHE A 45 3.80 -26.11 -44.82
CA PHE A 45 4.78 -25.84 -43.79
C PHE A 45 4.08 -25.33 -42.50
N TRP A 46 4.76 -25.53 -41.36
CA TRP A 46 4.29 -25.10 -40.05
C TRP A 46 5.05 -23.86 -39.56
N VAL A 47 4.32 -22.86 -39.08
CA VAL A 47 4.89 -21.71 -38.39
C VAL A 47 4.52 -21.82 -36.92
N THR A 48 5.54 -21.90 -36.10
CA THR A 48 5.40 -21.94 -34.61
C THR A 48 5.78 -20.58 -34.05
N PHE A 49 4.98 -20.10 -33.07
CA PHE A 49 5.12 -18.80 -32.46
C PHE A 49 5.66 -18.94 -31.04
N ASP A 50 6.89 -18.50 -30.81
CA ASP A 50 7.44 -18.30 -29.47
C ASP A 50 7.14 -16.88 -29.02
N THR A 51 6.08 -16.69 -28.25
CA THR A 51 5.59 -15.36 -27.84
C THR A 51 6.40 -14.72 -26.72
N LYS A 52 7.42 -15.40 -26.17
CA LYS A 52 8.31 -14.86 -25.10
C LYS A 52 7.53 -14.19 -23.94
N GLY A 53 6.49 -14.87 -23.49
CA GLY A 53 5.65 -14.41 -22.37
C GLY A 53 4.47 -13.50 -22.79
N GLY A 54 4.19 -13.40 -24.07
CA GLY A 54 2.90 -12.93 -24.59
C GLY A 54 1.84 -14.04 -24.57
N ASP A 55 0.65 -13.71 -25.03
CA ASP A 55 -0.45 -14.68 -25.13
C ASP A 55 -0.08 -15.86 -26.02
N TYR A 56 -0.57 -17.04 -25.65
CA TYR A 56 -0.34 -18.26 -26.44
C TYR A 56 -0.91 -18.12 -27.84
N MET A 57 -0.11 -18.51 -28.84
CA MET A 57 -0.51 -18.61 -30.22
C MET A 57 -0.28 -20.03 -30.73
N ALA A 58 -1.35 -20.62 -31.28
CA ALA A 58 -1.26 -21.96 -31.88
C ALA A 58 -0.40 -21.93 -33.12
N PRO A 59 0.41 -22.98 -33.40
CA PRO A 59 1.08 -23.13 -34.68
C PRO A 59 0.10 -23.06 -35.83
N GLN A 60 0.53 -22.44 -36.94
CA GLN A 60 -0.26 -22.31 -38.15
C GLN A 60 0.33 -23.16 -39.27
N PHE A 61 -0.54 -23.88 -39.98
CA PHE A 61 -0.17 -24.63 -41.17
C PHE A 61 -0.49 -23.81 -42.43
N GLN A 62 0.46 -23.67 -43.31
CA GLN A 62 0.36 -22.90 -44.55
C GLN A 62 0.54 -23.79 -45.76
N MET A 63 -0.30 -23.61 -46.81
CA MET A 63 -0.26 -24.35 -48.06
C MET A 63 0.09 -23.43 -49.22
N GLY A 64 1.34 -23.45 -49.63
CA GLY A 64 1.83 -22.79 -50.87
C GLY A 64 1.91 -21.27 -50.82
N THR A 65 1.28 -20.58 -49.88
CA THR A 65 1.35 -19.13 -49.74
C THR A 65 2.17 -18.76 -48.50
N PRO A 66 3.17 -17.88 -48.60
CA PRO A 66 3.87 -17.39 -47.41
C PRO A 66 2.93 -16.77 -46.38
N LEU A 67 3.20 -17.00 -45.09
CA LEU A 67 2.46 -16.36 -44.00
C LEU A 67 3.00 -14.92 -43.83
N ASP A 68 2.08 -13.94 -43.93
CA ASP A 68 2.37 -12.55 -43.61
C ASP A 68 2.28 -12.34 -42.09
N LEU A 69 3.42 -12.18 -41.44
CA LEU A 69 3.55 -11.98 -39.99
C LEU A 69 3.09 -10.59 -39.53
N ASN A 70 2.95 -9.60 -40.44
CA ASN A 70 2.40 -8.29 -40.06
C ASN A 70 0.93 -8.36 -39.62
N THR A 71 0.24 -9.43 -40.03
CA THR A 71 -1.15 -9.71 -39.63
C THR A 71 -1.27 -10.47 -38.30
N VAL A 72 -0.12 -10.90 -37.75
CA VAL A 72 -0.05 -11.78 -36.58
C VAL A 72 0.60 -11.03 -35.43
N THR A 73 -0.21 -10.47 -34.53
CA THR A 73 0.27 -9.64 -33.42
C THR A 73 -0.18 -10.24 -32.10
N PRO A 74 0.75 -10.77 -31.29
CA PRO A 74 0.44 -11.21 -29.93
C PRO A 74 0.28 -10.04 -28.99
N THR A 75 -0.30 -10.27 -27.80
CA THR A 75 -0.37 -9.28 -26.73
C THR A 75 0.46 -9.71 -25.53
N ARG A 76 0.96 -8.73 -24.78
CA ARG A 76 1.69 -8.93 -23.54
C ARG A 76 1.50 -7.71 -22.63
N ASN A 77 1.00 -7.94 -21.41
CA ASN A 77 0.74 -6.87 -20.48
C ASN A 77 1.99 -6.05 -20.13
N GLY A 78 1.92 -4.75 -20.32
CA GLY A 78 3.01 -3.82 -20.06
C GLY A 78 4.08 -3.76 -21.15
N TYR A 79 3.84 -4.35 -22.31
CA TYR A 79 4.77 -4.33 -23.43
C TYR A 79 4.06 -3.98 -24.73
N THR A 80 4.81 -3.36 -25.61
CA THR A 80 4.43 -3.16 -27.01
C THR A 80 5.16 -4.19 -27.87
N PHE A 81 4.43 -4.84 -28.75
CA PHE A 81 5.04 -5.80 -29.71
C PHE A 81 5.97 -5.06 -30.68
N ASP A 82 7.20 -5.55 -30.80
CA ASP A 82 8.26 -4.93 -31.61
C ASP A 82 8.55 -5.71 -32.90
N GLY A 83 7.88 -6.85 -33.07
CA GLY A 83 8.00 -7.66 -34.31
C GLY A 83 8.37 -9.11 -34.05
N TRP A 84 8.35 -9.88 -35.12
CA TRP A 84 8.79 -11.27 -35.15
C TRP A 84 10.23 -11.37 -35.62
N TYR A 85 10.97 -12.30 -35.06
CA TYR A 85 12.37 -12.54 -35.36
C TYR A 85 12.63 -14.03 -35.65
N ASP A 86 13.56 -14.34 -36.54
CA ASP A 86 13.99 -15.70 -36.88
C ASP A 86 14.96 -16.28 -35.82
N ALA A 87 15.46 -17.51 -36.11
CA ALA A 87 16.40 -18.19 -35.21
C ALA A 87 17.78 -17.49 -35.13
N ASP A 88 18.13 -16.69 -36.12
CA ASP A 88 19.36 -15.88 -36.15
C ASP A 88 19.20 -14.51 -35.46
N GLY A 89 18.01 -14.20 -34.99
CA GLY A 89 17.70 -12.91 -34.35
C GLY A 89 17.50 -11.75 -35.32
N LYS A 90 17.16 -12.05 -36.60
CA LYS A 90 16.82 -11.04 -37.58
C LYS A 90 15.32 -10.83 -37.67
N PRO A 91 14.84 -9.59 -37.86
CA PRO A 91 13.41 -9.32 -38.01
C PRO A 91 12.89 -9.98 -39.29
N VAL A 92 11.73 -10.63 -39.19
CA VAL A 92 11.02 -11.28 -40.28
C VAL A 92 9.59 -10.80 -40.38
N THR A 93 9.11 -10.58 -41.59
CA THR A 93 7.75 -10.16 -41.90
C THR A 93 6.96 -11.23 -42.66
N THR A 94 7.64 -12.23 -43.23
CA THR A 94 7.01 -13.34 -43.98
C THR A 94 7.77 -14.63 -43.72
N VAL A 95 7.02 -15.75 -43.72
CA VAL A 95 7.56 -17.10 -43.56
C VAL A 95 7.04 -17.96 -44.73
N SER A 96 7.94 -18.65 -45.45
CA SER A 96 7.60 -19.51 -46.59
C SER A 96 8.00 -20.97 -46.42
N GLU A 97 8.55 -21.34 -45.27
CA GLU A 97 8.99 -22.71 -44.95
C GLU A 97 8.71 -22.98 -43.44
N THR A 98 8.85 -24.23 -43.00
CA THR A 98 8.70 -24.58 -41.58
C THR A 98 9.70 -23.85 -40.74
N ALA A 99 9.21 -23.00 -39.83
CA ALA A 99 10.01 -22.14 -38.97
C ALA A 99 9.37 -21.91 -37.62
N THR A 100 10.22 -21.52 -36.66
CA THR A 100 9.78 -20.93 -35.40
C THR A 100 10.15 -19.45 -35.42
N VAL A 101 9.17 -18.59 -35.15
CA VAL A 101 9.39 -17.15 -35.03
C VAL A 101 9.24 -16.74 -33.59
N THR A 102 10.09 -15.80 -33.16
CA THR A 102 10.18 -15.34 -31.77
C THR A 102 9.70 -13.91 -31.67
N ALA A 103 8.77 -13.64 -30.75
CA ALA A 103 8.29 -12.29 -30.50
C ALA A 103 9.33 -11.47 -29.77
N HIS A 104 9.55 -10.24 -30.22
CA HIS A 104 10.29 -9.21 -29.47
C HIS A 104 9.36 -8.18 -28.90
N TRP A 105 9.75 -7.66 -27.72
CA TRP A 105 8.91 -6.79 -26.90
C TRP A 105 9.67 -5.56 -26.45
N LYS A 106 9.01 -4.42 -26.52
CA LYS A 106 9.48 -3.17 -25.92
C LYS A 106 8.68 -2.91 -24.67
N ALA A 107 9.36 -2.73 -23.54
CA ALA A 107 8.70 -2.38 -22.27
C ALA A 107 8.00 -1.03 -22.37
N ASN A 108 6.75 -0.94 -21.92
CA ASN A 108 6.02 0.32 -21.84
C ASN A 108 6.65 1.22 -20.79
N SER A 109 6.80 2.52 -21.08
CA SER A 109 7.45 3.49 -20.19
C SER A 109 6.53 3.98 -19.06
N GLU A 110 5.22 3.81 -19.19
CA GLU A 110 4.21 4.38 -18.30
C GLU A 110 3.27 3.33 -17.69
N THR A 111 3.82 2.19 -17.30
CA THR A 111 3.05 1.17 -16.57
C THR A 111 2.72 1.66 -15.18
N LYS A 112 1.44 1.57 -14.80
CA LYS A 112 0.92 2.05 -13.51
C LYS A 112 1.38 1.17 -12.37
N TYR A 113 1.58 1.78 -11.20
CA TYR A 113 1.72 1.11 -9.91
C TYR A 113 1.10 1.96 -8.79
N THR A 114 0.85 1.34 -7.65
CA THR A 114 0.20 2.00 -6.51
C THR A 114 1.20 2.12 -5.35
N VAL A 115 1.23 3.28 -4.69
CA VAL A 115 1.93 3.48 -3.42
C VAL A 115 0.88 3.74 -2.34
N ILE A 116 0.92 2.97 -1.25
CA ILE A 116 0.01 3.12 -0.11
C ILE A 116 0.83 3.57 1.10
N HIS A 117 0.41 4.67 1.72
CA HIS A 117 1.01 5.22 2.93
C HIS A 117 0.21 4.77 4.15
N TRP A 118 0.89 4.10 5.10
CA TRP A 118 0.32 3.52 6.29
C TRP A 118 0.84 4.20 7.53
N GLN A 119 -0.02 4.72 8.37
CA GLN A 119 0.36 5.28 9.66
C GLN A 119 0.04 4.29 10.78
N GLU A 120 1.00 4.13 11.70
CA GLU A 120 0.80 3.35 12.93
C GLU A 120 -0.35 3.95 13.75
N ASN A 121 -1.23 3.12 14.28
CA ASN A 121 -2.32 3.54 15.14
C ASN A 121 -1.80 4.09 16.48
N ALA A 122 -2.60 4.92 17.14
CA ALA A 122 -2.19 5.55 18.39
C ALA A 122 -2.19 4.58 19.58
N ASN A 123 -3.18 3.68 19.63
CA ASN A 123 -3.47 2.88 20.82
C ASN A 123 -3.18 1.38 20.64
N ASP A 124 -2.71 0.98 19.45
CA ASP A 124 -2.28 -0.39 19.14
C ASP A 124 -1.02 -0.36 18.25
N ASP A 125 -0.54 -1.52 17.81
CA ASP A 125 0.64 -1.64 16.93
C ASP A 125 0.27 -1.89 15.47
N GLU A 126 -1.01 -1.75 15.12
CA GLU A 126 -1.51 -1.90 13.76
C GLU A 126 -1.34 -0.60 12.96
N TYR A 127 -1.65 -0.65 11.66
CA TYR A 127 -1.50 0.46 10.74
C TYR A 127 -2.79 0.72 9.98
N SER A 128 -3.11 1.98 9.81
CA SER A 128 -4.22 2.44 8.97
C SER A 128 -3.71 3.16 7.73
N SER A 129 -4.36 2.92 6.58
CA SER A 129 -4.00 3.60 5.34
C SER A 129 -4.44 5.07 5.40
N MET A 130 -3.52 5.98 5.11
CA MET A 130 -3.76 7.42 5.14
C MET A 130 -3.85 8.04 3.75
N ASP A 131 -3.10 7.48 2.79
CA ASP A 131 -3.02 8.07 1.47
C ASP A 131 -2.63 7.02 0.44
N ILE A 132 -3.11 7.18 -0.80
CA ILE A 132 -2.86 6.29 -1.92
C ILE A 132 -2.44 7.11 -3.12
N GLU A 133 -1.25 6.82 -3.68
CA GLU A 133 -0.75 7.45 -4.88
C GLU A 133 -0.76 6.47 -6.05
N LYS A 134 -1.20 6.95 -7.21
CA LYS A 134 -1.02 6.27 -8.49
C LYS A 134 0.19 6.86 -9.19
N LYS A 135 1.15 6.02 -9.51
CA LYS A 135 2.40 6.39 -10.18
C LYS A 135 2.61 5.56 -11.44
N THR A 136 3.49 6.00 -12.29
CA THR A 136 3.90 5.27 -13.49
C THR A 136 5.41 5.09 -13.52
N GLY A 137 5.85 4.08 -14.26
CA GLY A 137 7.24 3.79 -14.54
C GLY A 137 7.36 2.75 -15.63
N ALA A 138 8.57 2.51 -16.10
CA ALA A 138 8.77 1.50 -17.13
C ALA A 138 8.53 0.09 -16.58
N THR A 139 7.86 -0.74 -17.36
CA THR A 139 7.70 -2.18 -17.03
C THR A 139 9.09 -2.81 -16.78
N ASN A 140 9.17 -3.67 -15.77
CA ASN A 140 10.38 -4.30 -15.26
C ASN A 140 11.40 -3.35 -14.60
N SER A 141 11.18 -2.02 -14.59
CA SER A 141 12.01 -1.13 -13.79
C SER A 141 11.64 -1.18 -12.31
N THR A 142 12.52 -0.67 -11.47
CA THR A 142 12.26 -0.53 -10.03
C THR A 142 11.35 0.66 -9.78
N THR A 143 10.35 0.50 -8.88
CA THR A 143 9.51 1.60 -8.42
C THR A 143 10.34 2.71 -7.77
N ASN A 144 9.78 3.92 -7.70
CA ASN A 144 10.40 5.07 -7.03
C ASN A 144 9.39 5.69 -6.04
N ALA A 145 8.96 4.88 -5.09
CA ALA A 145 8.13 5.36 -3.99
C ALA A 145 8.97 6.18 -3.01
N LYS A 146 8.42 7.29 -2.53
CA LYS A 146 9.08 8.18 -1.58
C LYS A 146 8.20 8.38 -0.35
N ALA A 147 8.84 8.56 0.79
CA ALA A 147 8.14 8.94 2.00
C ALA A 147 7.63 10.38 1.91
N LYS A 148 6.46 10.61 2.52
CA LYS A 148 5.92 11.94 2.82
C LYS A 148 6.33 12.35 4.23
N SER A 149 6.16 13.63 4.55
CA SER A 149 6.36 14.13 5.90
C SER A 149 5.03 14.26 6.61
N TYR A 150 4.92 13.64 7.77
CA TYR A 150 3.76 13.76 8.66
C TYR A 150 4.22 14.15 10.06
N SER A 151 3.60 15.17 10.66
CA SER A 151 3.93 15.61 12.02
C SER A 151 3.66 14.49 13.02
N GLY A 152 4.60 14.23 13.90
CA GLY A 152 4.50 13.16 14.89
C GLY A 152 4.79 11.74 14.38
N PHE A 153 5.29 11.61 13.14
CA PHE A 153 5.62 10.31 12.55
C PHE A 153 7.02 10.27 11.96
N THR A 154 7.58 9.09 11.96
CA THR A 154 8.88 8.79 11.32
C THR A 154 8.67 7.72 10.26
N ALA A 155 9.04 8.02 9.01
CA ALA A 155 8.97 7.06 7.92
C ALA A 155 9.96 5.90 8.12
N GLN A 156 9.51 4.69 7.81
CA GLN A 156 10.37 3.51 7.80
C GLN A 156 11.05 3.35 6.43
N ALA A 157 12.05 2.46 6.36
CA ALA A 157 12.71 2.13 5.10
C ALA A 157 11.70 1.58 4.08
N ILE A 158 11.79 2.06 2.84
CA ILE A 158 10.88 1.67 1.76
C ILE A 158 11.51 0.55 0.95
N THR A 159 10.81 -0.58 0.86
CA THR A 159 11.18 -1.66 -0.05
C THR A 159 10.58 -1.37 -1.42
N GLN A 160 11.43 -0.98 -2.36
CA GLN A 160 11.03 -0.80 -3.75
C GLN A 160 10.77 -2.17 -4.41
N LYS A 161 9.92 -2.19 -5.45
CA LYS A 161 9.52 -3.39 -6.17
C LYS A 161 9.74 -3.24 -7.67
N THR A 162 9.80 -4.36 -8.39
CA THR A 162 9.76 -4.36 -9.84
C THR A 162 8.35 -4.08 -10.33
N ILE A 163 8.20 -3.19 -11.30
CA ILE A 163 6.92 -2.82 -11.91
C ILE A 163 6.44 -3.96 -12.80
N ALA A 164 5.37 -4.62 -12.38
CA ALA A 164 4.71 -5.67 -13.18
C ALA A 164 3.93 -5.04 -14.33
N GLY A 165 3.98 -5.69 -15.50
CA GLY A 165 3.37 -5.17 -16.72
C GLY A 165 1.84 -5.04 -16.67
N ASP A 166 1.17 -5.78 -15.79
CA ASP A 166 -0.27 -5.74 -15.55
C ASP A 166 -0.72 -4.56 -14.66
N GLY A 167 0.21 -3.77 -14.13
CA GLY A 167 -0.09 -2.65 -13.24
C GLY A 167 -0.47 -3.02 -11.81
N SER A 168 -0.31 -4.28 -11.42
CA SER A 168 -0.69 -4.80 -10.09
C SER A 168 0.30 -4.45 -8.97
N THR A 169 1.45 -3.85 -9.29
CA THR A 169 2.49 -3.58 -8.29
C THR A 169 2.02 -2.59 -7.24
N ILE A 170 2.18 -2.98 -5.97
CA ILE A 170 1.87 -2.15 -4.80
C ILE A 170 3.13 -2.01 -3.94
N VAL A 171 3.49 -0.77 -3.62
CA VAL A 171 4.53 -0.42 -2.64
C VAL A 171 3.87 0.15 -1.41
N ASN A 172 4.18 -0.41 -0.24
CA ASN A 172 3.72 0.10 1.05
C ASN A 172 4.81 0.97 1.69
N VAL A 173 4.42 2.14 2.18
CA VAL A 173 5.26 3.06 2.92
C VAL A 173 4.69 3.20 4.32
N TYR A 174 5.44 2.78 5.33
CA TYR A 174 4.99 2.75 6.72
C TYR A 174 5.61 3.90 7.51
N TYR A 175 4.81 4.46 8.42
CA TYR A 175 5.22 5.54 9.31
C TYR A 175 4.92 5.14 10.76
N LYS A 176 5.97 5.07 11.58
CA LYS A 176 5.83 4.89 13.02
C LYS A 176 5.47 6.18 13.70
N ARG A 177 4.59 6.13 14.69
CA ARG A 177 4.34 7.26 15.57
C ARG A 177 5.56 7.51 16.45
N ASN A 178 5.93 8.78 16.56
CA ASN A 178 6.97 9.18 17.50
C ASN A 178 6.47 9.03 18.92
N VAL A 179 7.37 8.64 19.81
CA VAL A 179 7.09 8.51 21.24
C VAL A 179 7.55 9.79 21.93
N TYR A 180 6.69 10.32 22.78
CA TYR A 180 6.95 11.54 23.54
C TYR A 180 6.70 11.31 25.03
N ASP A 181 7.19 12.27 25.84
CA ASP A 181 7.01 12.28 27.28
C ASP A 181 6.13 13.45 27.71
N VAL A 182 5.22 13.18 28.64
CA VAL A 182 4.65 14.20 29.52
C VAL A 182 5.41 14.15 30.83
N LYS A 183 6.03 15.27 31.19
CA LYS A 183 6.93 15.41 32.36
C LYS A 183 6.27 16.22 33.45
N PHE A 184 6.45 15.80 34.69
CA PHE A 184 5.90 16.46 35.87
C PHE A 184 7.05 16.88 36.79
N TYR A 185 7.09 18.16 37.14
CA TYR A 185 8.07 18.72 38.03
C TYR A 185 7.42 19.03 39.37
N THR A 186 7.92 18.43 40.43
CA THR A 186 7.43 18.64 41.80
C THR A 186 8.34 19.62 42.55
N ILE A 187 7.77 20.30 43.57
CA ILE A 187 8.52 21.20 44.45
C ILE A 187 9.31 20.36 45.45
N ARG A 188 10.59 20.58 45.48
CA ARG A 188 11.51 20.03 46.47
C ARG A 188 12.04 21.14 47.36
N HIS A 189 12.40 20.81 48.59
CA HIS A 189 12.98 21.73 49.55
C HIS A 189 14.41 21.25 49.88
N SER A 190 15.39 22.12 49.72
CA SER A 190 16.73 21.85 50.26
C SER A 190 16.70 21.99 51.76
N GLY A 191 17.37 21.06 52.47
CA GLY A 191 17.45 21.11 53.93
C GLY A 191 18.42 22.20 54.41
N GLY A 192 18.27 22.65 55.68
CA GLY A 192 19.19 23.57 56.36
C GLY A 192 18.57 24.96 56.66
N LEU A 193 19.34 25.79 57.41
CA LEU A 193 18.86 27.08 57.93
C LEU A 193 18.56 28.12 56.81
N PHE A 194 19.03 27.88 55.59
CA PHE A 194 18.81 28.70 54.40
C PHE A 194 18.23 27.87 53.21
N GLY A 195 17.45 26.85 53.53
CA GLY A 195 16.82 25.99 52.52
C GLY A 195 15.96 26.80 51.55
N HIS A 196 16.01 26.42 50.27
CA HIS A 196 15.18 27.01 49.21
C HIS A 196 14.36 25.94 48.49
N SER A 197 13.27 26.34 47.90
CA SER A 197 12.44 25.48 47.07
C SER A 197 12.90 25.51 45.62
N TYR A 198 12.92 24.37 44.99
CA TYR A 198 13.24 24.21 43.59
C TYR A 198 12.35 23.15 42.92
N TYR A 199 12.22 23.23 41.60
CA TYR A 199 11.48 22.21 40.82
C TYR A 199 12.42 21.09 40.37
N GLU A 200 12.04 19.86 40.62
CA GLU A 200 12.71 18.64 40.17
C GLU A 200 11.73 17.74 39.44
N GLU A 201 12.17 17.14 38.32
CA GLU A 201 11.33 16.18 37.61
C GLU A 201 11.05 14.94 38.49
N ASP A 202 9.79 14.64 38.71
CA ASP A 202 9.39 13.38 39.30
C ASP A 202 9.20 12.33 38.21
N THR A 203 10.25 11.56 37.97
CA THR A 203 10.26 10.53 36.91
C THR A 203 9.27 9.41 37.13
N SER A 204 8.77 9.23 38.37
CA SER A 204 7.73 8.23 38.67
C SER A 204 6.35 8.62 38.10
N LEU A 205 6.15 9.90 37.82
CA LEU A 205 4.93 10.44 37.24
C LEU A 205 4.99 10.59 35.71
N ARG A 206 6.18 10.41 35.10
CA ARG A 206 6.36 10.57 33.66
C ARG A 206 5.44 9.64 32.88
N ILE A 207 4.74 10.19 31.89
CA ILE A 207 3.92 9.45 30.96
C ILE A 207 4.63 9.41 29.61
N THR A 208 5.08 8.24 29.20
CA THR A 208 5.67 8.01 27.88
C THR A 208 4.66 7.29 27.00
N ALA A 209 4.36 7.84 25.81
CA ALA A 209 3.39 7.24 24.88
C ALA A 209 3.64 7.69 23.43
N LYS A 210 3.04 6.96 22.50
CA LYS A 210 2.98 7.36 21.08
C LYS A 210 2.20 8.66 20.92
N TYR A 211 2.59 9.50 19.99
CA TYR A 211 1.83 10.69 19.59
C TYR A 211 0.34 10.35 19.35
N GLY A 212 -0.55 11.09 19.99
CA GLY A 212 -2.00 10.88 19.89
C GLY A 212 -2.55 9.66 20.65
N ALA A 213 -1.71 8.90 21.38
CA ALA A 213 -2.21 7.82 22.23
C ALA A 213 -3.00 8.35 23.42
N VAL A 214 -4.06 7.66 23.80
CA VAL A 214 -4.86 8.00 24.99
C VAL A 214 -4.02 7.86 26.26
N ILE A 215 -3.98 8.89 27.08
CA ILE A 215 -3.19 8.96 28.32
C ILE A 215 -3.95 9.52 29.51
N CYS A 216 -5.21 9.88 29.34
CA CYS A 216 -6.02 10.49 30.40
C CYS A 216 -6.11 9.64 31.68
N ASP A 217 -6.14 8.32 31.54
CA ASP A 217 -6.17 7.36 32.66
C ASP A 217 -4.85 7.28 33.44
N ARG A 218 -3.76 7.80 32.88
CA ARG A 218 -2.41 7.85 33.50
C ARG A 218 -2.08 9.19 34.10
N TRP A 219 -2.98 10.18 34.02
CA TRP A 219 -2.76 11.50 34.60
C TRP A 219 -2.59 11.40 36.13
N PRO A 220 -1.52 11.99 36.68
CA PRO A 220 -1.26 11.89 38.10
C PRO A 220 -2.35 12.61 38.90
N ASN A 221 -3.12 11.85 39.65
CA ASN A 221 -4.13 12.38 40.54
C ASN A 221 -3.48 12.76 41.89
N LYS A 222 -3.14 14.05 42.05
CA LYS A 222 -2.70 14.58 43.32
C LYS A 222 -3.73 15.56 43.82
N PRO A 223 -4.49 15.22 44.87
CA PRO A 223 -5.61 16.07 45.36
C PRO A 223 -5.19 17.47 45.82
N GLU A 224 -3.91 17.65 46.18
CA GLU A 224 -3.41 18.92 46.75
C GLU A 224 -2.65 19.79 45.75
N SER A 225 -2.51 19.34 44.47
CA SER A 225 -1.68 20.08 43.52
C SER A 225 -2.19 19.98 42.09
N ALA A 226 -2.71 21.08 41.63
CA ALA A 226 -2.92 21.26 40.20
C ALA A 226 -1.58 21.40 39.49
N TRP A 227 -1.56 20.94 38.24
CA TRP A 227 -0.37 21.03 37.39
C TRP A 227 -0.39 22.30 36.56
N ASN A 228 0.55 23.20 36.78
CA ASN A 228 0.70 24.40 35.97
C ASN A 228 1.38 24.09 34.63
N VAL A 229 0.99 24.79 33.60
CA VAL A 229 1.60 24.68 32.27
C VAL A 229 2.95 25.37 32.15
N SER A 230 3.30 26.18 33.16
CA SER A 230 4.59 26.88 33.23
C SER A 230 5.11 26.96 34.65
N LYS A 231 6.44 27.04 34.79
CA LYS A 231 7.10 27.21 36.08
C LYS A 231 6.65 28.52 36.72
N ASN A 232 6.17 28.48 37.96
CA ASN A 232 5.62 29.61 38.69
C ASN A 232 4.44 30.32 38.00
N GLY A 233 3.77 29.63 37.06
CA GLY A 233 2.57 30.15 36.40
C GLY A 233 1.30 29.99 37.21
N ASN A 234 0.26 30.67 36.75
CA ASN A 234 -1.09 30.60 37.36
C ASN A 234 -2.08 29.82 36.50
N THR A 235 -1.65 29.34 35.34
CA THR A 235 -2.47 28.52 34.45
C THR A 235 -2.16 27.06 34.72
N TRP A 236 -3.19 26.29 35.04
CA TRP A 236 -3.03 24.87 35.34
C TRP A 236 -3.98 24.02 34.51
N GLN A 237 -3.63 22.75 34.36
CA GLN A 237 -4.31 21.77 33.52
C GLN A 237 -4.82 20.64 34.41
N ALA A 238 -6.10 20.28 34.27
CA ALA A 238 -6.71 19.17 34.98
C ALA A 238 -6.33 17.81 34.42
N GLY A 239 -5.95 17.76 33.13
CA GLY A 239 -5.54 16.56 32.41
C GLY A 239 -5.28 16.86 30.93
N ILE A 240 -4.76 15.89 30.24
CA ILE A 240 -4.73 15.85 28.78
C ILE A 240 -5.15 14.46 28.33
N ASP A 241 -6.00 14.38 27.31
CA ASP A 241 -6.57 13.10 26.90
C ASP A 241 -5.60 12.27 26.10
N VAL A 242 -4.83 12.92 25.22
CA VAL A 242 -3.91 12.25 24.31
C VAL A 242 -2.52 12.83 24.37
N MET A 243 -1.51 12.02 24.04
CA MET A 243 -0.12 12.44 23.96
C MET A 243 0.06 13.53 22.90
N PRO A 244 0.43 14.76 23.28
CA PRO A 244 0.61 15.86 22.34
C PRO A 244 1.88 15.71 21.52
N LEU A 245 1.92 16.41 20.39
CA LEU A 245 3.12 16.53 19.56
C LEU A 245 4.25 17.17 20.40
N ASN A 246 5.42 16.53 20.40
CA ASN A 246 6.59 16.90 21.17
C ASN A 246 6.46 16.76 22.71
N GLY A 247 5.40 16.14 23.19
CA GLY A 247 5.16 15.97 24.63
C GLY A 247 4.73 17.26 25.33
N ALA A 248 4.74 17.23 26.66
CA ALA A 248 4.38 18.37 27.47
C ALA A 248 5.17 18.36 28.80
N THR A 249 5.22 19.51 29.45
CA THR A 249 5.84 19.65 30.78
C THR A 249 4.91 20.41 31.70
N PHE A 250 4.70 19.86 32.91
CA PHE A 250 3.85 20.44 33.93
C PHE A 250 4.62 20.61 35.23
N TYR A 251 4.22 21.61 36.01
CA TYR A 251 4.87 22.01 37.26
C TYR A 251 3.86 21.95 38.40
N GLN A 252 4.27 21.35 39.51
CA GLN A 252 3.47 21.34 40.74
C GLN A 252 3.14 22.78 41.15
N ARG A 253 1.91 22.99 41.55
CA ARG A 253 1.47 24.26 42.09
C ARG A 253 2.12 24.55 43.44
N GLY A 254 2.56 25.80 43.68
CA GLY A 254 2.88 26.31 45.00
C GLY A 254 1.59 26.60 45.80
N GLN A 255 1.63 26.48 47.13
CA GLN A 255 0.46 26.78 47.97
C GLN A 255 0.09 28.29 47.89
N ASN A 256 -1.20 28.60 47.87
CA ASN A 256 -1.82 29.92 48.03
C ASN A 256 -1.83 30.91 46.87
N SER A 257 -2.13 30.50 45.65
CA SER A 257 -2.43 31.46 44.57
C SER A 257 -3.76 31.13 43.86
N SER A 258 -4.46 32.18 43.41
CA SER A 258 -5.60 32.04 42.49
C SER A 258 -5.14 31.45 41.17
N HIS A 259 -5.92 30.60 40.54
CA HIS A 259 -5.51 29.79 39.40
C HIS A 259 -6.45 29.91 38.26
N THR A 260 -5.87 29.81 37.05
CA THR A 260 -6.58 29.59 35.80
C THR A 260 -6.35 28.16 35.35
N MET A 261 -7.44 27.41 35.22
CA MET A 261 -7.41 26.07 34.63
C MET A 261 -7.80 26.17 33.17
N VAL A 262 -7.13 25.41 32.32
CA VAL A 262 -7.55 25.22 30.94
C VAL A 262 -8.02 23.78 30.78
N ALA A 263 -9.34 23.61 30.61
CA ALA A 263 -9.91 22.33 30.18
C ALA A 263 -9.89 22.25 28.67
N SER A 264 -9.27 21.21 28.15
CA SER A 264 -9.18 20.98 26.70
C SER A 264 -10.03 19.76 26.34
N TYR A 265 -10.96 19.96 25.43
CA TYR A 265 -11.91 18.95 24.98
C TYR A 265 -11.50 18.49 23.59
N TYR A 266 -11.39 17.17 23.41
CA TYR A 266 -10.99 16.57 22.15
C TYR A 266 -12.10 15.65 21.65
N LEU A 267 -12.45 15.78 20.36
CA LEU A 267 -13.40 14.93 19.69
C LEU A 267 -12.68 13.89 18.84
N GLU A 268 -13.20 12.68 18.85
CA GLU A 268 -12.74 11.65 17.94
C GLU A 268 -13.13 11.99 16.49
N THR A 269 -12.18 11.86 15.56
CA THR A 269 -12.48 12.08 14.15
C THR A 269 -13.41 11.01 13.59
N VAL A 270 -14.19 11.34 12.56
CA VAL A 270 -15.13 10.41 11.91
C VAL A 270 -14.47 9.13 11.41
N SER A 271 -13.15 9.17 11.12
CA SER A 271 -12.37 8.00 10.73
C SER A 271 -11.93 7.10 11.89
N GLY A 272 -12.20 7.50 13.14
CA GLY A 272 -11.80 6.79 14.35
C GLY A 272 -10.31 6.86 14.69
N GLY A 273 -9.98 6.64 15.96
CA GLY A 273 -8.59 6.49 16.43
C GLY A 273 -7.73 7.76 16.42
N ARG A 274 -8.30 8.91 16.10
CA ARG A 274 -7.64 10.21 16.13
C ARG A 274 -8.52 11.22 16.87
N TYR A 275 -7.91 12.02 17.73
CA TYR A 275 -8.61 13.06 18.48
C TYR A 275 -8.12 14.43 18.01
N GLU A 276 -9.04 15.36 17.79
CA GLU A 276 -8.76 16.75 17.44
C GLU A 276 -9.32 17.65 18.52
N LEU A 277 -8.57 18.72 18.86
CA LEU A 277 -9.03 19.70 19.84
C LEU A 277 -10.29 20.39 19.30
N ASP A 278 -11.39 20.26 20.01
CA ASP A 278 -12.66 20.90 19.70
C ASP A 278 -12.77 22.25 20.39
N HIS A 279 -12.57 22.26 21.71
CA HIS A 279 -12.81 23.42 22.53
C HIS A 279 -11.84 23.50 23.72
N GLN A 280 -11.58 24.72 24.19
CA GLN A 280 -10.85 24.98 25.44
C GLN A 280 -11.61 25.98 26.27
N ASP A 281 -11.85 25.63 27.53
CA ASP A 281 -12.40 26.52 28.55
C ASP A 281 -11.31 26.95 29.52
N THR A 282 -11.39 28.22 29.94
CA THR A 282 -10.54 28.76 30.98
C THR A 282 -11.41 29.01 32.23
N VAL A 283 -11.12 28.28 33.27
CA VAL A 283 -11.85 28.37 34.56
C VAL A 283 -10.95 28.99 35.62
N TYR A 284 -11.50 29.95 36.36
CA TYR A 284 -10.82 30.62 37.48
C TYR A 284 -11.28 30.03 38.79
N GLY A 285 -10.38 29.56 39.63
CA GLY A 285 -10.71 28.95 40.90
C GLY A 285 -9.65 29.16 41.98
N TYR A 286 -10.09 28.97 43.21
CA TYR A 286 -9.22 29.05 44.40
C TYR A 286 -8.98 27.70 45.06
N ASP A 287 -9.57 26.63 44.52
CA ASP A 287 -9.56 25.31 45.12
C ASP A 287 -9.05 24.26 44.14
N ASP A 288 -8.54 23.16 44.67
CA ASP A 288 -7.87 22.10 43.93
C ASP A 288 -8.83 21.05 43.31
N SER A 289 -10.14 21.25 43.48
CA SER A 289 -11.15 20.31 42.97
C SER A 289 -11.81 20.81 41.70
N VAL A 290 -11.64 20.06 40.60
CA VAL A 290 -12.47 20.17 39.42
C VAL A 290 -13.67 19.26 39.63
N THR A 291 -14.88 19.83 39.70
CA THR A 291 -16.11 19.05 39.79
C THR A 291 -16.60 18.62 38.42
N GLU A 292 -17.49 17.64 38.36
CA GLU A 292 -18.09 17.19 37.10
C GLU A 292 -18.96 18.30 36.46
N GLU A 293 -19.43 19.25 37.22
CA GLU A 293 -20.18 20.42 36.78
C GLU A 293 -19.31 21.44 36.01
N ASP A 294 -17.99 21.38 36.20
CA ASP A 294 -17.02 22.21 35.45
C ASP A 294 -16.67 21.65 34.04
N ARG A 295 -17.31 20.56 33.64
CA ARG A 295 -17.11 19.93 32.35
C ARG A 295 -18.05 20.48 31.29
N TYR A 296 -17.50 20.77 30.11
CA TYR A 296 -18.29 21.13 28.94
C TYR A 296 -19.20 19.95 28.53
N SER A 297 -20.52 20.21 28.40
CA SER A 297 -21.47 19.21 27.92
C SER A 297 -21.64 19.32 26.42
N ILE A 298 -21.18 18.31 25.67
CA ILE A 298 -21.44 18.19 24.26
C ILE A 298 -22.82 17.54 24.09
N THR A 299 -23.81 18.32 23.68
CA THR A 299 -25.08 17.76 23.21
C THR A 299 -24.91 17.38 21.74
N GLY A 300 -24.86 16.07 21.48
CA GLY A 300 -24.82 15.47 20.12
C GLY A 300 -26.21 15.48 19.48
#